data_37e890db6d408370764122b71f194184
#
_entry.id   37e890db6d408370764122b71f194184
#
_cell.length_a   1.000
_cell.length_b   1.000
_cell.length_c   1.000
_cell.angle_alpha   90.00
_cell.angle_beta   90.00
_cell.angle_gamma   90.00
#
_symmetry.space_group_name_H-M   'P 1'
#
loop_
_entity.id
_entity.type
_entity.pdbx_description
1 polymer ?
#
loop_
_entity_poly.entity_id
_entity_poly.type
_entity_poly.pdbx_seq_one_letter_code
_entity_poly.pdbx_strand_id
1 'polypeptide(L)'
;MSYLTIKIFAWVTIGLCPFVLLWDASKPPEGMSRVSPVTAYATIPLGTLPVVVTPPVTTPATACSQALNLALSVGWPATETPTLMRVLKRESNCTPDAFNPRDTAGGSYGYMQINGFWCTPSAYWPQGWLQAKGILTSCDQLLESKINLTAALAVWHNSNWTPWNLPK
;
A
#
# COMPACT_ATOMS: atom_id res chain seq x y z
N MET A 1 49.71 31.97 5.73
CA MET A 1 48.47 32.44 6.32
C MET A 1 47.70 31.23 6.85
N SER A 2 47.76 31.06 8.19
CA SER A 2 47.18 29.89 8.86
C SER A 2 45.67 30.09 9.08
N TYR A 3 44.86 29.15 8.65
CA TYR A 3 43.44 29.08 9.01
C TYR A 3 43.27 28.19 10.25
N LEU A 4 42.83 28.80 11.30
CA LEU A 4 42.55 28.24 12.63
C LEU A 4 41.23 27.46 12.56
N THR A 5 41.26 26.13 12.74
CA THR A 5 40.08 25.28 12.79
C THR A 5 39.55 25.26 14.23
N ILE A 6 38.42 25.89 14.45
CA ILE A 6 37.70 25.83 15.75
C ILE A 6 36.83 24.55 15.75
N LYS A 7 37.21 23.57 16.58
CA LYS A 7 36.39 22.42 16.91
C LYS A 7 35.46 22.77 18.07
N ILE A 8 34.17 22.90 17.82
CA ILE A 8 33.16 23.03 18.87
C ILE A 8 32.70 21.61 19.25
N PHE A 9 33.09 21.18 20.47
CA PHE A 9 32.54 19.97 21.09
C PHE A 9 31.24 20.33 21.79
N ALA A 10 30.12 19.85 21.25
CA ALA A 10 28.84 19.89 21.94
C ALA A 10 28.71 18.61 22.78
N TRP A 11 28.71 18.75 24.08
CA TRP A 11 28.38 17.71 25.05
C TRP A 11 26.86 17.56 25.08
N VAL A 12 26.36 16.43 24.59
CA VAL A 12 24.97 16.03 24.80
C VAL A 12 24.93 15.14 26.04
N THR A 13 24.40 15.68 27.13
CA THR A 13 24.10 14.92 28.34
C THR A 13 22.89 14.02 28.07
N ILE A 14 23.13 12.72 28.08
CA ILE A 14 22.10 11.70 28.01
C ILE A 14 21.45 11.58 29.39
N GLY A 15 20.25 12.13 29.54
CA GLY A 15 19.38 11.89 30.68
C GLY A 15 18.77 10.48 30.59
N LEU A 16 19.34 9.57 31.38
CA LEU A 16 18.74 8.25 31.64
C LEU A 16 17.53 8.43 32.55
N CYS A 17 16.34 8.22 32.00
CA CYS A 17 15.11 8.05 32.77
C CYS A 17 14.71 6.58 32.71
N PRO A 18 14.92 5.77 33.75
CA PRO A 18 14.44 4.40 33.76
C PRO A 18 13.00 4.37 34.26
N PHE A 19 12.03 4.48 33.36
CA PHE A 19 10.65 4.05 33.66
C PHE A 19 10.54 2.56 33.41
N VAL A 20 10.86 1.78 34.44
CA VAL A 20 10.51 0.37 34.50
C VAL A 20 9.04 0.29 34.93
N LEU A 21 8.13 0.17 33.99
CA LEU A 21 6.78 -0.28 34.26
C LEU A 21 6.81 -1.79 34.45
N LEU A 22 6.86 -2.22 35.70
CA LEU A 22 6.58 -3.60 36.11
C LEU A 22 5.11 -3.89 35.80
N TRP A 23 4.86 -4.56 34.70
CA TRP A 23 3.53 -5.11 34.42
C TRP A 23 3.39 -6.40 35.22
N ASP A 24 2.56 -6.33 36.27
CA ASP A 24 2.17 -7.48 37.05
C ASP A 24 1.21 -8.36 36.24
N ALA A 25 1.75 -9.45 35.66
CA ALA A 25 1.01 -10.40 34.82
C ALA A 25 0.15 -11.40 35.60
N SER A 26 -0.04 -11.19 36.91
CA SER A 26 -0.73 -12.15 37.82
C SER A 26 -2.18 -11.80 38.16
N LYS A 27 -2.75 -10.72 37.60
CA LYS A 27 -4.17 -10.41 37.80
C LYS A 27 -4.98 -10.71 36.54
N PRO A 28 -5.86 -11.75 36.57
CA PRO A 28 -6.86 -11.91 35.54
C PRO A 28 -7.88 -10.78 35.61
N PRO A 29 -8.44 -10.29 34.46
CA PRO A 29 -9.43 -9.23 34.45
C PRO A 29 -10.69 -9.70 35.18
N GLU A 30 -11.03 -9.04 36.28
CA GLU A 30 -12.31 -9.18 36.97
C GLU A 30 -13.40 -8.60 36.06
N GLY A 31 -14.32 -9.45 35.60
CA GLY A 31 -15.48 -9.00 34.81
C GLY A 31 -16.06 -9.99 33.81
N MET A 32 -15.60 -11.24 33.78
CA MET A 32 -16.33 -12.25 33.01
C MET A 32 -17.46 -12.83 33.86
N SER A 33 -18.64 -12.22 33.81
CA SER A 33 -19.88 -12.85 34.22
C SER A 33 -20.04 -14.18 33.51
N ARG A 34 -20.10 -15.28 34.27
CA ARG A 34 -20.45 -16.59 33.75
C ARG A 34 -21.87 -16.52 33.18
N VAL A 35 -21.93 -16.49 31.85
CA VAL A 35 -23.20 -16.72 31.16
C VAL A 35 -23.50 -18.19 31.26
N SER A 36 -24.50 -18.53 32.07
CA SER A 36 -25.06 -19.90 32.14
C SER A 36 -25.58 -20.29 30.76
N PRO A 37 -25.37 -21.50 30.28
CA PRO A 37 -25.95 -21.96 29.03
C PRO A 37 -27.46 -22.10 29.19
N VAL A 38 -28.20 -21.12 28.66
CA VAL A 38 -29.65 -21.28 28.46
C VAL A 38 -29.81 -22.16 27.21
N THR A 39 -30.07 -23.43 27.43
CA THR A 39 -30.49 -24.34 26.37
C THR A 39 -31.94 -24.04 26.01
N ALA A 40 -32.18 -23.02 25.23
CA ALA A 40 -33.45 -22.83 24.56
C ALA A 40 -33.38 -23.48 23.19
N TYR A 41 -33.93 -24.68 23.06
CA TYR A 41 -34.22 -25.27 21.75
C TYR A 41 -35.36 -24.46 21.12
N ALA A 42 -35.00 -23.44 20.36
CA ALA A 42 -35.95 -22.80 19.47
C ALA A 42 -36.25 -23.77 18.34
N THR A 43 -37.47 -24.24 18.24
CA THR A 43 -38.04 -24.95 17.10
C THR A 43 -37.95 -24.00 15.88
N ILE A 44 -36.98 -24.26 14.98
CA ILE A 44 -36.85 -23.53 13.73
C ILE A 44 -37.94 -23.99 12.81
N PRO A 45 -38.87 -23.10 12.34
CA PRO A 45 -39.87 -23.48 11.35
C PRO A 45 -39.17 -23.88 10.04
N LEU A 46 -39.52 -25.06 9.54
CA LEU A 46 -39.06 -25.62 8.28
C LEU A 46 -39.50 -24.71 7.13
N GLY A 47 -38.64 -23.82 6.63
CA GLY A 47 -39.06 -22.97 5.49
C GLY A 47 -38.13 -21.87 5.00
N THR A 48 -36.99 -21.58 5.63
CA THR A 48 -36.08 -20.59 5.07
C THR A 48 -34.65 -21.11 5.11
N LEU A 49 -34.24 -21.72 4.00
CA LEU A 49 -32.81 -21.98 3.78
C LEU A 49 -32.07 -20.63 3.75
N PRO A 50 -30.95 -20.46 4.43
CA PRO A 50 -30.18 -19.23 4.31
C PRO A 50 -29.76 -19.07 2.84
N VAL A 51 -30.18 -17.96 2.24
CA VAL A 51 -29.67 -17.55 0.92
C VAL A 51 -28.18 -17.32 1.09
N VAL A 52 -27.37 -18.23 0.60
CA VAL A 52 -25.91 -18.03 0.51
C VAL A 52 -25.71 -16.96 -0.56
N VAL A 53 -25.55 -15.71 -0.10
CA VAL A 53 -25.16 -14.62 -0.98
C VAL A 53 -23.69 -14.85 -1.33
N THR A 54 -23.44 -15.52 -2.42
CA THR A 54 -22.08 -15.58 -2.99
C THR A 54 -21.68 -14.18 -3.44
N PRO A 55 -20.52 -13.68 -3.03
CA PRO A 55 -20.05 -12.38 -3.52
C PRO A 55 -19.99 -12.40 -5.07
N PRO A 56 -20.33 -11.30 -5.74
CA PRO A 56 -20.32 -11.25 -7.19
C PRO A 56 -18.93 -11.60 -7.72
N VAL A 57 -18.88 -12.59 -8.62
CA VAL A 57 -17.64 -12.93 -9.33
C VAL A 57 -17.29 -11.76 -10.24
N THR A 58 -16.25 -11.02 -9.88
CA THR A 58 -15.74 -9.90 -10.68
C THR A 58 -15.01 -10.47 -11.89
N THR A 59 -15.56 -10.26 -13.08
CA THR A 59 -14.89 -10.64 -14.32
C THR A 59 -13.69 -9.72 -14.60
N PRO A 60 -12.65 -10.18 -15.32
CA PRO A 60 -11.49 -9.34 -15.67
C PRO A 60 -11.87 -8.03 -16.36
N ALA A 61 -12.89 -8.03 -17.22
CA ALA A 61 -13.40 -6.82 -17.87
C ALA A 61 -13.96 -5.81 -16.86
N THR A 62 -14.68 -6.28 -15.83
CA THR A 62 -15.20 -5.45 -14.75
C THR A 62 -14.07 -4.90 -13.86
N ALA A 63 -13.07 -5.73 -13.54
CA ALA A 63 -11.91 -5.31 -12.75
C ALA A 63 -11.11 -4.20 -13.45
N CYS A 64 -10.89 -4.34 -14.77
CA CYS A 64 -10.18 -3.31 -15.53
C CYS A 64 -10.96 -2.00 -15.63
N SER A 65 -12.29 -2.05 -15.75
CA SER A 65 -13.13 -0.85 -15.72
C SER A 65 -13.09 -0.15 -14.37
N GLN A 66 -13.08 -0.91 -13.27
CA GLN A 66 -12.93 -0.37 -11.92
C GLN A 66 -11.57 0.29 -11.71
N ALA A 67 -10.48 -0.38 -12.15
CA ALA A 67 -9.13 0.18 -12.09
C ALA A 67 -9.02 1.49 -12.89
N LEU A 68 -9.61 1.53 -14.10
CA LEU A 68 -9.64 2.73 -14.93
C LEU A 68 -10.40 3.87 -14.27
N ASN A 69 -11.60 3.61 -13.74
CA ASN A 69 -12.39 4.64 -13.05
C ASN A 69 -11.64 5.19 -11.83
N LEU A 70 -10.97 4.33 -11.09
CA LEU A 70 -10.13 4.77 -9.97
C LEU A 70 -8.95 5.61 -10.46
N ALA A 71 -8.30 5.24 -11.56
CA ALA A 71 -7.22 6.02 -12.15
C ALA A 71 -7.69 7.43 -12.56
N LEU A 72 -8.83 7.54 -13.24
CA LEU A 72 -9.41 8.83 -13.59
C LEU A 72 -9.71 9.67 -12.33
N SER A 73 -10.18 9.03 -11.27
CA SER A 73 -10.47 9.73 -10.00
C SER A 73 -9.24 10.29 -9.28
N VAL A 74 -8.04 9.72 -9.53
CA VAL A 74 -6.77 10.23 -8.99
C VAL A 74 -6.06 11.21 -9.93
N GLY A 75 -6.69 11.56 -11.06
CA GLY A 75 -6.22 12.62 -11.93
C GLY A 75 -5.56 12.18 -13.24
N TRP A 76 -5.64 10.91 -13.62
CA TRP A 76 -5.17 10.49 -14.93
C TRP A 76 -5.97 11.19 -16.05
N PRO A 77 -5.29 11.71 -17.09
CA PRO A 77 -5.97 12.35 -18.20
C PRO A 77 -6.87 11.37 -18.95
N ALA A 78 -8.10 11.75 -19.24
CA ALA A 78 -9.04 10.93 -20.00
C ALA A 78 -8.52 10.57 -21.41
N THR A 79 -7.67 11.41 -21.98
CA THR A 79 -6.99 11.18 -23.27
C THR A 79 -6.06 9.97 -23.24
N GLU A 80 -5.53 9.62 -22.06
CA GLU A 80 -4.64 8.47 -21.86
C GLU A 80 -5.38 7.15 -21.64
N THR A 81 -6.71 7.18 -21.53
CA THR A 81 -7.55 6.00 -21.26
C THR A 81 -7.21 4.76 -22.10
N PRO A 82 -7.02 4.85 -23.45
CA PRO A 82 -6.72 3.66 -24.24
C PRO A 82 -5.37 3.04 -23.89
N THR A 83 -4.36 3.86 -23.66
CA THR A 83 -3.01 3.42 -23.29
C THR A 83 -3.00 2.86 -21.87
N LEU A 84 -3.62 3.56 -20.93
CA LEU A 84 -3.73 3.16 -19.54
C LEU A 84 -4.43 1.80 -19.39
N MET A 85 -5.55 1.59 -20.08
CA MET A 85 -6.27 0.31 -20.09
C MET A 85 -5.38 -0.84 -20.59
N ARG A 86 -4.61 -0.59 -21.67
CA ARG A 86 -3.66 -1.56 -22.21
C ARG A 86 -2.57 -1.93 -21.21
N VAL A 87 -2.02 -0.91 -20.50
CA VAL A 87 -0.98 -1.11 -19.49
C VAL A 87 -1.55 -1.87 -18.28
N LEU A 88 -2.66 -1.44 -17.71
CA LEU A 88 -3.33 -2.12 -16.61
C LEU A 88 -3.56 -3.62 -16.89
N LYS A 89 -4.04 -3.91 -18.10
CA LYS A 89 -4.27 -5.30 -18.52
C LYS A 89 -2.97 -6.09 -18.67
N ARG A 90 -1.94 -5.49 -19.27
CA ARG A 90 -0.66 -6.15 -19.54
C ARG A 90 0.14 -6.38 -18.26
N GLU A 91 0.21 -5.39 -17.38
CA GLU A 91 1.09 -5.43 -16.19
C GLU A 91 0.55 -6.34 -15.09
N SER A 92 -0.74 -6.27 -14.82
CA SER A 92 -1.33 -6.98 -13.67
C SER A 92 -2.61 -7.75 -14.01
N ASN A 93 -3.07 -7.73 -15.27
CA ASN A 93 -4.43 -8.14 -15.63
C ASN A 93 -5.49 -7.44 -14.75
N CYS A 94 -5.22 -6.17 -14.41
CA CYS A 94 -6.04 -5.34 -13.53
C CYS A 94 -6.23 -5.92 -12.12
N THR A 95 -5.22 -6.60 -11.60
CA THR A 95 -5.19 -7.11 -10.24
C THR A 95 -4.56 -6.06 -9.32
N PRO A 96 -5.26 -5.57 -8.29
CA PRO A 96 -4.83 -4.44 -7.49
C PRO A 96 -3.57 -4.70 -6.65
N ASP A 97 -3.45 -5.90 -6.11
CA ASP A 97 -2.40 -6.36 -5.20
C ASP A 97 -1.38 -7.28 -5.89
N ALA A 98 -1.30 -7.22 -7.22
CA ALA A 98 -0.31 -7.98 -7.97
C ALA A 98 1.11 -7.63 -7.51
N PHE A 99 1.92 -8.65 -7.22
CA PHE A 99 3.30 -8.48 -6.79
C PHE A 99 4.23 -9.43 -7.53
N ASN A 100 5.25 -8.88 -8.16
CA ASN A 100 6.31 -9.65 -8.80
C ASN A 100 7.63 -9.50 -8.01
N PRO A 101 7.96 -10.43 -7.10
CA PRO A 101 9.18 -10.35 -6.27
C PRO A 101 10.47 -10.63 -7.05
N ARG A 102 10.38 -11.13 -8.30
CA ARG A 102 11.54 -11.48 -9.13
C ARG A 102 12.10 -10.29 -9.89
N ASP A 103 11.38 -9.18 -9.88
CA ASP A 103 11.85 -7.96 -10.53
C ASP A 103 12.94 -7.27 -9.70
N THR A 104 13.75 -6.44 -10.34
CA THR A 104 14.85 -5.71 -9.69
C THR A 104 14.36 -4.75 -8.62
N ALA A 105 15.25 -4.27 -7.77
CA ALA A 105 14.99 -3.24 -6.75
C ALA A 105 13.81 -3.57 -5.80
N GLY A 106 13.66 -4.86 -5.43
CA GLY A 106 12.66 -5.30 -4.46
C GLY A 106 11.32 -5.68 -5.06
N GLY A 107 11.20 -5.74 -6.39
CA GLY A 107 10.00 -6.20 -7.08
C GLY A 107 9.19 -5.12 -7.77
N SER A 108 8.06 -5.51 -8.34
CA SER A 108 7.08 -4.63 -8.97
C SER A 108 5.69 -4.85 -8.37
N TYR A 109 4.95 -3.76 -8.15
CA TYR A 109 3.80 -3.70 -7.26
C TYR A 109 2.54 -3.20 -7.94
N GLY A 110 1.42 -3.84 -7.64
CA GLY A 110 0.06 -3.37 -7.89
C GLY A 110 -0.35 -3.29 -9.35
N TYR A 111 -1.41 -2.55 -9.60
CA TYR A 111 -2.02 -2.39 -10.91
C TYR A 111 -1.06 -2.08 -12.06
N MET A 112 -0.15 -1.13 -11.83
CA MET A 112 0.76 -0.60 -12.84
C MET A 112 2.15 -1.21 -12.75
N GLN A 113 2.36 -2.23 -11.90
CA GLN A 113 3.63 -2.89 -11.66
C GLN A 113 4.76 -1.86 -11.47
N ILE A 114 4.54 -0.95 -10.51
CA ILE A 114 5.54 0.06 -10.18
C ILE A 114 6.75 -0.64 -9.57
N ASN A 115 7.90 -0.50 -10.22
CA ASN A 115 9.15 -1.10 -9.76
C ASN A 115 9.63 -0.42 -8.46
N GLY A 116 10.16 -1.23 -7.53
CA GLY A 116 10.71 -0.78 -6.26
C GLY A 116 11.82 0.27 -6.39
N PHE A 117 12.45 0.41 -7.55
CA PHE A 117 13.39 1.48 -7.86
C PHE A 117 12.85 2.88 -7.49
N TRP A 118 11.54 3.11 -7.69
CA TRP A 118 10.90 4.41 -7.43
C TRP A 118 10.70 4.71 -5.95
N CYS A 119 10.74 3.69 -5.09
CA CYS A 119 10.52 3.83 -3.63
C CYS A 119 11.70 3.35 -2.78
N THR A 120 12.77 2.82 -3.37
CA THR A 120 13.97 2.43 -2.64
C THR A 120 14.91 3.62 -2.47
N PRO A 121 15.60 3.75 -1.33
CA PRO A 121 16.64 4.75 -1.14
C PRO A 121 17.73 4.68 -2.21
N SER A 122 18.18 5.84 -2.66
CA SER A 122 19.28 5.98 -3.62
C SER A 122 20.17 7.17 -3.26
N ALA A 123 21.31 7.31 -3.92
CA ALA A 123 22.21 8.45 -3.72
C ALA A 123 21.53 9.81 -4.01
N TYR A 124 20.58 9.83 -4.94
CA TYR A 124 19.84 11.05 -5.30
C TYR A 124 18.59 11.27 -4.43
N TRP A 125 18.00 10.20 -3.93
CA TRP A 125 16.78 10.21 -3.16
C TRP A 125 16.94 9.32 -1.91
N PRO A 126 17.57 9.82 -0.84
CA PRO A 126 17.90 9.02 0.35
C PRO A 126 16.72 8.33 1.02
N GLN A 127 15.51 8.85 0.87
CA GLN A 127 14.27 8.22 1.36
C GLN A 127 13.49 7.45 0.28
N GLY A 128 13.93 7.50 -0.99
CA GLY A 128 13.17 7.06 -2.15
C GLY A 128 12.46 8.21 -2.86
N TRP A 129 12.29 8.10 -4.19
CA TRP A 129 11.72 9.18 -5.00
C TRP A 129 10.24 9.42 -4.70
N LEU A 130 9.44 8.36 -4.57
CA LEU A 130 8.01 8.47 -4.26
C LEU A 130 7.76 9.01 -2.86
N GLN A 131 8.62 8.66 -1.89
CA GLN A 131 8.59 9.22 -0.54
C GLN A 131 8.93 10.72 -0.55
N ALA A 132 9.95 11.10 -1.32
CA ALA A 132 10.31 12.51 -1.48
C ALA A 132 9.20 13.36 -2.14
N LYS A 133 8.30 12.71 -2.92
CA LYS A 133 7.10 13.33 -3.47
C LYS A 133 5.91 13.34 -2.50
N GLY A 134 6.04 12.73 -1.32
CA GLY A 134 4.95 12.62 -0.35
C GLY A 134 3.81 11.70 -0.78
N ILE A 135 4.05 10.78 -1.73
CA ILE A 135 3.00 9.89 -2.26
C ILE A 135 2.81 8.68 -1.36
N LEU A 136 3.89 8.18 -0.77
CA LEU A 136 3.91 7.02 0.12
C LEU A 136 5.03 7.15 1.16
N THR A 137 5.02 6.30 2.17
CA THR A 137 6.06 6.22 3.20
C THR A 137 6.89 4.93 3.11
N SER A 138 6.32 3.86 2.53
CA SER A 138 7.00 2.58 2.28
C SER A 138 6.56 1.98 0.94
N CYS A 139 7.41 1.13 0.34
CA CYS A 139 7.11 0.49 -0.94
C CYS A 139 5.86 -0.40 -0.88
N ASP A 140 5.57 -1.02 0.26
CA ASP A 140 4.41 -1.90 0.42
C ASP A 140 3.07 -1.19 0.16
N GLN A 141 3.01 0.12 0.38
CA GLN A 141 1.83 0.92 0.06
C GLN A 141 1.50 0.94 -1.44
N LEU A 142 2.45 0.56 -2.30
CA LEU A 142 2.17 0.37 -3.73
C LEU A 142 1.21 -0.79 -4.03
N LEU A 143 0.89 -1.63 -3.04
CA LEU A 143 -0.18 -2.63 -3.14
C LEU A 143 -1.58 -2.04 -2.87
N GLU A 144 -1.64 -0.81 -2.37
CA GLU A 144 -2.90 -0.07 -2.22
C GLU A 144 -3.30 0.55 -3.56
N SER A 145 -4.47 0.19 -4.06
CA SER A 145 -4.97 0.57 -5.39
C SER A 145 -4.84 2.05 -5.72
N LYS A 146 -5.27 2.92 -4.81
CA LYS A 146 -5.25 4.37 -5.02
C LYS A 146 -3.82 4.91 -5.00
N ILE A 147 -3.00 4.45 -4.06
CA ILE A 147 -1.59 4.86 -3.95
C ILE A 147 -0.81 4.40 -5.19
N ASN A 148 -1.03 3.17 -5.65
CA ASN A 148 -0.41 2.65 -6.87
C ASN A 148 -0.69 3.53 -8.09
N LEU A 149 -1.96 3.85 -8.33
CA LEU A 149 -2.36 4.68 -9.48
C LEU A 149 -1.88 6.13 -9.36
N THR A 150 -1.79 6.68 -8.15
CA THR A 150 -1.21 8.00 -7.89
C THR A 150 0.31 7.99 -8.12
N ALA A 151 1.01 6.95 -7.66
CA ALA A 151 2.44 6.77 -7.90
C ALA A 151 2.73 6.61 -9.39
N ALA A 152 1.94 5.79 -10.08
CA ALA A 152 2.06 5.61 -11.52
C ALA A 152 1.86 6.91 -12.29
N LEU A 153 0.89 7.73 -11.89
CA LEU A 153 0.66 9.06 -12.48
C LEU A 153 1.90 9.97 -12.30
N ALA A 154 2.49 9.99 -11.11
CA ALA A 154 3.70 10.76 -10.86
C ALA A 154 4.88 10.26 -11.71
N VAL A 155 5.07 8.95 -11.82
CA VAL A 155 6.09 8.33 -12.68
C VAL A 155 5.84 8.69 -14.15
N TRP A 156 4.59 8.64 -14.61
CA TRP A 156 4.20 9.04 -15.96
C TRP A 156 4.49 10.52 -16.24
N HIS A 157 4.18 11.41 -15.31
CA HIS A 157 4.53 12.84 -15.44
C HIS A 157 6.05 13.07 -15.54
N ASN A 158 6.84 12.24 -14.85
CA ASN A 158 8.31 12.34 -14.89
C ASN A 158 8.91 11.77 -16.17
N SER A 159 8.40 10.63 -16.65
CA SER A 159 9.06 9.80 -17.67
C SER A 159 8.14 9.37 -18.81
N ASN A 160 6.92 9.90 -18.85
CA ASN A 160 5.88 9.49 -19.80
C ASN A 160 5.66 7.96 -19.73
N TRP A 161 5.37 7.30 -20.84
CA TRP A 161 5.15 5.85 -20.90
C TRP A 161 6.43 5.00 -20.97
N THR A 162 7.61 5.64 -20.92
CA THR A 162 8.91 4.94 -21.00
C THR A 162 9.10 3.82 -19.98
N PRO A 163 8.73 3.97 -18.67
CA PRO A 163 8.87 2.90 -17.70
C PRO A 163 8.08 1.63 -18.03
N TRP A 164 7.04 1.76 -18.87
CA TRP A 164 6.22 0.65 -19.35
C TRP A 164 6.57 0.22 -20.79
N ASN A 165 7.76 0.57 -21.28
CA ASN A 165 8.25 0.22 -22.62
C ASN A 165 7.29 0.62 -23.76
N LEU A 166 6.62 1.75 -23.61
CA LEU A 166 5.82 2.33 -24.68
C LEU A 166 6.52 3.58 -25.22
N PRO A 167 6.47 3.82 -26.54
CA PRO A 167 7.03 5.03 -27.13
C PRO A 167 6.31 6.28 -26.62
N LYS A 168 7.04 7.39 -26.63
CA LYS A 168 6.50 8.71 -26.31
C LYS A 168 5.50 9.16 -27.36
#